data_09455038bcb44cc89c4ae644fbe72b44
#
_entry.id   09455038bcb44cc89c4ae644fbe72b44
#
_cell.length_a   1.000
_cell.length_b   1.000
_cell.length_c   1.000
_cell.angle_alpha   90.00
_cell.angle_beta   90.00
_cell.angle_gamma   90.00
#
_symmetry.space_group_name_H-M   'P 1'
#
loop_
_entity.id
_entity.type
_entity.pdbx_description
1 polymer ?
#
loop_
_entity_poly.entity_id
_entity_poly.type
_entity_poly.pdbx_seq_one_letter_code
_entity_poly.pdbx_strand_id
1 'polypeptide(L)'
;MDREAVLVERQGRRHRPVVLLHVAVADGGDGAPPALACIGAYDGLNDPYRASCYQGGIPGEFFGGYWWTQNRIINRFPANGAAPREQKTDLGLLFAQHPTYDDFWRERCAWERLESIRIPVYSIGVWGKIDLHTRGNLDAFRKVSGPKKLRVSAAINAWAAAQEFSSVGFHERVLLPFYDHYLKGKDTDYSKRPAVEYFLRGTNVLRTADEWPPKGIRHEIWHLHGGASGSVTSLNDGSLSPSPPQNDGATSYTYPVPGWVTGVVGFGPAGPAGGFDPVRRVLTFTSAPLESDLEIAGPIKLMLHASSTRSDTDFFVKLAEQFPQSPEDRAKGLNPGSQLISKGWLRASHRALDPARSTGMEPYHSHASPEPIAPGQTYKFEIGIEPMAHLFKKGNRIRLEIVNGDSPATDVIWTHLYQPDKIGTDTIHHGPQYPSALILPVAG
;
A
#
# COMPACT_ATOMS: atom_id res chain seq x y z
N MET A 1 27.62 -0.11 27.60
CA MET A 1 27.63 -0.77 26.29
C MET A 1 26.20 -1.20 26.03
N ASP A 2 25.59 -0.65 25.02
CA ASP A 2 24.15 -0.74 24.80
C ASP A 2 23.75 -2.16 24.39
N ARG A 3 22.74 -2.72 25.06
CA ARG A 3 22.31 -4.11 24.83
C ARG A 3 21.81 -4.33 23.39
N GLU A 4 21.30 -3.29 22.73
CA GLU A 4 20.84 -3.36 21.36
C GLU A 4 21.99 -3.22 20.35
N ALA A 5 22.97 -2.38 20.59
CA ALA A 5 24.21 -2.30 19.81
C ALA A 5 24.94 -3.64 19.80
N VAL A 6 24.90 -4.39 20.91
CA VAL A 6 25.52 -5.71 21.03
C VAL A 6 24.86 -6.77 20.16
N LEU A 7 23.53 -6.72 19.94
CA LEU A 7 22.85 -7.66 19.02
C LEU A 7 23.15 -7.34 17.54
N VAL A 8 23.33 -6.07 17.21
CA VAL A 8 23.68 -5.62 15.85
C VAL A 8 25.17 -5.85 15.57
N GLU A 9 26.07 -5.62 16.54
CA GLU A 9 27.53 -5.75 16.36
C GLU A 9 28.05 -7.19 16.42
N ARG A 10 27.53 -8.05 17.34
CA ARG A 10 28.05 -9.41 17.53
C ARG A 10 27.90 -10.34 16.32
N GLN A 11 27.03 -10.02 15.37
CA GLN A 11 26.82 -10.88 14.19
C GLN A 11 27.33 -10.29 12.88
N GLY A 12 27.91 -9.09 12.87
CA GLY A 12 28.40 -8.44 11.65
C GLY A 12 27.31 -8.24 10.59
N ARG A 13 26.04 -8.34 10.93
CA ARG A 13 24.89 -8.20 10.06
C ARG A 13 24.10 -6.98 10.50
N ARG A 14 23.99 -6.01 9.62
CA ARG A 14 22.99 -4.94 9.78
C ARG A 14 21.61 -5.55 9.65
N HIS A 15 21.00 -5.96 10.75
CA HIS A 15 19.62 -6.42 10.74
C HIS A 15 18.70 -5.21 10.55
N ARG A 16 17.92 -5.23 9.48
CA ARG A 16 16.89 -4.23 9.25
C ARG A 16 15.75 -4.40 10.28
N PRO A 17 14.99 -3.35 10.61
CA PRO A 17 13.90 -3.37 11.61
C PRO A 17 12.85 -4.47 11.39
N VAL A 18 12.66 -4.89 10.16
CA VAL A 18 11.80 -6.03 9.78
C VAL A 18 12.21 -7.31 10.53
N VAL A 19 13.51 -7.56 10.65
CA VAL A 19 14.02 -8.76 11.31
C VAL A 19 13.75 -8.72 12.81
N LEU A 20 13.77 -7.54 13.44
CA LEU A 20 13.55 -7.42 14.89
C LEU A 20 12.12 -7.83 15.30
N LEU A 21 11.11 -7.46 14.53
CA LEU A 21 9.73 -7.91 14.76
C LEU A 21 9.61 -9.43 14.61
N HIS A 22 10.25 -10.03 13.61
CA HIS A 22 10.27 -11.47 13.43
C HIS A 22 11.04 -12.19 14.54
N VAL A 23 12.17 -11.65 14.97
CA VAL A 23 12.94 -12.21 16.11
C VAL A 23 12.11 -12.16 17.39
N ALA A 24 11.40 -11.07 17.64
CA ALA A 24 10.57 -10.94 18.84
C ALA A 24 9.39 -11.95 18.90
N VAL A 25 8.92 -12.46 17.73
CA VAL A 25 7.84 -13.46 17.66
C VAL A 25 8.34 -14.89 17.45
N ALA A 26 9.63 -15.09 17.17
CA ALA A 26 10.17 -16.41 16.79
C ALA A 26 10.26 -17.40 17.97
N ASP A 27 10.39 -16.91 19.20
CA ASP A 27 10.60 -17.74 20.39
C ASP A 27 9.32 -18.34 21.02
N GLY A 28 8.29 -18.57 20.20
CA GLY A 28 7.17 -19.43 20.60
C GLY A 28 6.17 -18.85 21.59
N GLY A 29 6.14 -17.56 21.78
CA GLY A 29 5.06 -16.89 22.54
C GLY A 29 5.36 -16.53 23.99
N ASP A 30 6.48 -16.96 24.56
CA ASP A 30 6.83 -16.61 25.95
C ASP A 30 7.64 -15.31 26.08
N GLY A 31 7.78 -14.57 24.99
CA GLY A 31 8.42 -13.25 25.00
C GLY A 31 9.61 -13.11 24.06
N ALA A 32 10.04 -11.87 23.90
CA ALA A 32 11.24 -11.55 23.14
C ALA A 32 12.48 -12.20 23.79
N PRO A 33 13.57 -12.46 23.02
CA PRO A 33 14.82 -12.91 23.58
C PRO A 33 15.24 -12.05 24.79
N PRO A 34 15.74 -12.63 25.88
CA PRO A 34 16.03 -11.89 27.13
C PRO A 34 16.96 -10.68 26.94
N ALA A 35 17.75 -10.68 25.88
CA ALA A 35 18.65 -9.57 25.54
C ALA A 35 17.98 -8.44 24.74
N LEU A 36 16.77 -8.67 24.21
CA LEU A 36 16.04 -7.69 23.43
C LEU A 36 15.16 -6.84 24.34
N ALA A 37 15.58 -5.61 24.61
CA ALA A 37 14.92 -4.73 25.58
C ALA A 37 13.82 -3.84 24.95
N CYS A 38 13.96 -3.44 23.68
CA CYS A 38 13.00 -2.62 22.96
C CYS A 38 13.24 -2.70 21.45
N ILE A 39 12.25 -2.27 20.65
CA ILE A 39 12.29 -2.31 19.18
C ILE A 39 11.94 -0.94 18.61
N GLY A 40 12.88 -0.31 17.87
CA GLY A 40 12.63 0.85 17.02
C GLY A 40 12.42 0.38 15.57
N ALA A 41 11.19 0.08 15.22
CA ALA A 41 10.83 -0.49 13.90
C ALA A 41 10.50 0.62 12.90
N TYR A 42 11.48 1.08 12.16
CA TYR A 42 11.24 1.92 10.98
C TYR A 42 11.29 1.07 9.70
N ASP A 43 10.38 1.32 8.75
CA ASP A 43 10.17 0.46 7.58
C ASP A 43 9.80 -0.99 7.96
N GLY A 44 8.80 -1.17 8.82
CA GLY A 44 8.35 -2.49 9.25
C GLY A 44 7.67 -3.29 8.12
N LEU A 45 7.99 -4.58 8.02
CA LEU A 45 7.31 -5.53 7.13
C LEU A 45 6.97 -6.77 7.97
N ASN A 46 5.70 -7.03 8.20
CA ASN A 46 5.25 -8.14 9.05
C ASN A 46 4.42 -9.20 8.31
N ASP A 47 3.93 -8.90 7.11
CA ASP A 47 3.28 -9.83 6.20
C ASP A 47 3.89 -9.69 4.80
N PRO A 48 4.93 -10.47 4.47
CA PRO A 48 5.61 -10.37 3.18
C PRO A 48 4.73 -10.80 1.99
N TYR A 49 3.75 -11.67 2.20
CA TYR A 49 2.82 -12.06 1.15
C TYR A 49 1.97 -10.88 0.70
N ARG A 50 1.16 -10.32 1.63
CA ARG A 50 0.16 -9.29 1.30
C ARG A 50 0.76 -7.91 1.08
N ALA A 51 1.87 -7.62 1.73
CA ALA A 51 2.48 -6.28 1.63
C ALA A 51 3.41 -6.11 0.43
N SER A 52 3.87 -7.21 -0.20
CA SER A 52 4.92 -7.05 -1.21
C SER A 52 5.02 -8.13 -2.29
N CYS A 53 4.92 -9.41 -1.93
CA CYS A 53 5.17 -10.48 -2.91
C CYS A 53 3.93 -10.84 -3.73
N TYR A 54 2.74 -10.73 -3.12
CA TYR A 54 1.45 -11.08 -3.71
C TYR A 54 0.36 -10.13 -3.24
N GLN A 55 0.53 -8.83 -3.50
CA GLN A 55 -0.46 -7.82 -3.15
C GLN A 55 -1.81 -8.14 -3.81
N GLY A 56 -2.85 -8.29 -3.00
CA GLY A 56 -4.15 -8.74 -3.48
C GLY A 56 -4.17 -10.13 -4.15
N GLY A 57 -3.13 -10.96 -3.96
CA GLY A 57 -2.95 -12.25 -4.64
C GLY A 57 -2.30 -12.14 -6.03
N ILE A 58 -1.84 -10.96 -6.45
CA ILE A 58 -1.20 -10.70 -7.72
C ILE A 58 0.32 -10.82 -7.56
N PRO A 59 1.03 -11.63 -8.36
CA PRO A 59 2.48 -11.80 -8.23
C PRO A 59 3.24 -10.48 -8.47
N GLY A 60 4.03 -10.04 -7.48
CA GLY A 60 4.89 -8.88 -7.59
C GLY A 60 6.29 -9.23 -8.12
N GLU A 61 6.83 -8.38 -8.99
CA GLU A 61 8.17 -8.58 -9.57
C GLU A 61 9.31 -8.10 -8.68
N PHE A 62 9.03 -7.14 -7.76
CA PHE A 62 10.09 -6.45 -7.04
C PHE A 62 10.96 -7.39 -6.20
N PHE A 63 10.36 -8.19 -5.31
CA PHE A 63 11.14 -9.02 -4.39
C PHE A 63 11.76 -10.23 -5.05
N GLY A 64 11.01 -10.97 -5.87
CA GLY A 64 11.51 -12.15 -6.56
C GLY A 64 12.47 -11.82 -7.70
N GLY A 65 12.24 -10.72 -8.40
CA GLY A 65 13.05 -10.27 -9.52
C GLY A 65 14.15 -9.28 -9.11
N TYR A 66 13.77 -8.02 -8.99
CA TYR A 66 14.73 -6.91 -8.84
C TYR A 66 15.51 -6.97 -7.52
N TRP A 67 14.81 -7.00 -6.37
CA TRP A 67 15.48 -6.94 -5.05
C TRP A 67 16.34 -8.17 -4.79
N TRP A 68 15.85 -9.37 -5.15
CA TRP A 68 16.62 -10.60 -5.02
C TRP A 68 17.89 -10.59 -5.88
N THR A 69 17.77 -10.16 -7.14
CA THR A 69 18.92 -10.06 -8.05
C THR A 69 19.98 -9.11 -7.50
N GLN A 70 19.60 -7.94 -7.03
CA GLN A 70 20.52 -6.97 -6.42
C GLN A 70 21.21 -7.53 -5.18
N ASN A 71 20.45 -8.13 -4.27
CA ASN A 71 21.01 -8.68 -3.04
C ASN A 71 21.91 -9.90 -3.30
N ARG A 72 21.57 -10.73 -4.28
CA ARG A 72 22.41 -11.85 -4.71
C ARG A 72 23.76 -11.38 -5.22
N ILE A 73 23.79 -10.34 -6.04
CA ILE A 73 25.03 -9.77 -6.57
C ILE A 73 25.88 -9.20 -5.44
N ILE A 74 25.30 -8.35 -4.60
CA ILE A 74 26.00 -7.68 -3.49
C ILE A 74 26.57 -8.69 -2.49
N ASN A 75 25.80 -9.73 -2.13
CA ASN A 75 26.24 -10.71 -1.14
C ASN A 75 27.21 -11.76 -1.70
N ARG A 76 27.32 -11.90 -3.01
CA ARG A 76 28.25 -12.80 -3.68
C ARG A 76 29.70 -12.33 -3.60
N PHE A 77 29.91 -11.01 -3.52
CA PHE A 77 31.22 -10.38 -3.49
C PHE A 77 31.44 -9.66 -2.15
N PRO A 78 31.91 -10.35 -1.11
CA PRO A 78 32.14 -9.71 0.18
C PRO A 78 33.25 -8.67 0.07
N ALA A 79 33.05 -7.52 0.72
CA ALA A 79 33.95 -6.36 0.65
C ALA A 79 35.38 -6.60 1.18
N ASN A 80 35.60 -7.68 1.92
CA ASN A 80 36.90 -8.02 2.52
C ASN A 80 37.76 -8.96 1.64
N GLY A 81 37.40 -9.15 0.37
CA GLY A 81 38.13 -10.03 -0.55
C GLY A 81 38.01 -11.52 -0.26
N ALA A 82 37.12 -11.94 0.64
CA ALA A 82 36.84 -13.36 0.85
C ALA A 82 36.24 -14.00 -0.42
N ALA A 83 36.36 -15.31 -0.53
CA ALA A 83 35.80 -16.06 -1.65
C ALA A 83 34.28 -15.84 -1.77
N PRO A 84 33.74 -15.72 -2.99
CA PRO A 84 32.30 -15.57 -3.22
C PRO A 84 31.55 -16.73 -2.54
N ARG A 85 30.47 -16.40 -1.82
CA ARG A 85 29.62 -17.44 -1.25
C ARG A 85 28.64 -17.95 -2.30
N GLU A 86 28.55 -19.28 -2.42
CA GLU A 86 27.52 -19.91 -3.21
C GLU A 86 26.15 -19.65 -2.56
N GLN A 87 25.22 -19.10 -3.32
CA GLN A 87 23.83 -18.99 -2.89
C GLN A 87 23.04 -20.16 -3.44
N LYS A 88 22.66 -21.08 -2.54
CA LYS A 88 21.97 -22.30 -2.88
C LYS A 88 20.47 -22.14 -3.14
N THR A 89 19.89 -21.03 -2.72
CA THR A 89 18.45 -20.77 -2.83
C THR A 89 18.19 -19.66 -3.83
N ASP A 90 17.33 -19.90 -4.80
CA ASP A 90 16.74 -18.86 -5.64
C ASP A 90 15.43 -18.40 -5.00
N LEU A 91 15.43 -17.17 -4.48
CA LEU A 91 14.28 -16.64 -3.76
C LEU A 91 13.10 -16.32 -4.69
N GLY A 92 13.39 -15.91 -5.94
CA GLY A 92 12.35 -15.66 -6.94
C GLY A 92 11.60 -16.93 -7.31
N LEU A 93 12.35 -18.02 -7.59
CA LEU A 93 11.76 -19.31 -7.84
C LEU A 93 10.98 -19.84 -6.63
N LEU A 94 11.55 -19.68 -5.44
CA LEU A 94 10.89 -20.11 -4.20
C LEU A 94 9.55 -19.40 -3.98
N PHE A 95 9.48 -18.08 -4.22
CA PHE A 95 8.21 -17.36 -4.15
C PHE A 95 7.22 -17.84 -5.20
N ALA A 96 7.66 -18.06 -6.43
CA ALA A 96 6.80 -18.56 -7.50
C ALA A 96 6.21 -19.96 -7.23
N GLN A 97 6.88 -20.78 -6.42
CA GLN A 97 6.38 -22.06 -5.95
C GLN A 97 5.27 -21.96 -4.89
N HIS A 98 5.10 -20.79 -4.27
CA HIS A 98 4.13 -20.52 -3.21
C HIS A 98 3.19 -19.37 -3.59
N PRO A 99 2.36 -19.51 -4.66
CA PRO A 99 1.50 -18.42 -5.15
C PRO A 99 0.31 -18.13 -4.25
N THR A 100 -0.02 -19.02 -3.32
CA THR A 100 -1.10 -18.88 -2.34
C THR A 100 -0.53 -18.70 -0.94
N TYR A 101 -1.34 -18.18 -0.01
CA TYR A 101 -0.94 -18.01 1.38
C TYR A 101 -0.98 -19.35 2.12
N ASP A 102 0.10 -20.11 1.99
CA ASP A 102 0.33 -21.43 2.58
C ASP A 102 1.25 -21.37 3.83
N ASP A 103 1.71 -22.52 4.31
CA ASP A 103 2.58 -22.61 5.50
C ASP A 103 3.93 -21.94 5.30
N PHE A 104 4.46 -21.93 4.06
CA PHE A 104 5.69 -21.18 3.75
C PHE A 104 5.58 -19.71 4.14
N TRP A 105 4.45 -19.07 3.83
CA TRP A 105 4.21 -17.68 4.17
C TRP A 105 3.86 -17.50 5.63
N ARG A 106 3.05 -18.39 6.24
CA ARG A 106 2.68 -18.32 7.67
C ARG A 106 3.90 -18.35 8.58
N GLU A 107 4.87 -19.22 8.29
CA GLU A 107 6.14 -19.28 9.03
C GLU A 107 6.91 -17.96 8.97
N ARG A 108 6.80 -17.21 7.87
CA ARG A 108 7.51 -15.95 7.58
C ARG A 108 6.70 -14.70 7.89
N CYS A 109 5.46 -14.86 8.37
CA CYS A 109 4.55 -13.79 8.70
C CYS A 109 4.58 -13.52 10.21
N ALA A 110 5.08 -12.34 10.60
CA ALA A 110 5.03 -11.91 11.99
C ALA A 110 3.64 -11.40 12.40
N TRP A 111 2.81 -10.97 11.44
CA TRP A 111 1.52 -10.33 11.67
C TRP A 111 0.59 -11.14 12.58
N GLU A 112 0.55 -12.46 12.42
CA GLU A 112 -0.30 -13.36 13.21
C GLU A 112 0.15 -13.47 14.68
N ARG A 113 1.38 -13.07 14.99
CA ARG A 113 2.01 -13.22 16.29
C ARG A 113 2.43 -11.90 16.95
N LEU A 114 2.13 -10.76 16.33
CA LEU A 114 2.50 -9.43 16.87
C LEU A 114 1.97 -9.21 18.29
N GLU A 115 0.83 -9.79 18.64
CA GLU A 115 0.22 -9.70 19.97
C GLU A 115 1.06 -10.37 21.07
N SER A 116 2.00 -11.25 20.73
CA SER A 116 2.93 -11.85 21.68
C SER A 116 4.04 -10.90 22.13
N ILE A 117 4.28 -9.81 21.40
CA ILE A 117 5.33 -8.84 21.74
C ILE A 117 4.93 -8.01 22.94
N ARG A 118 5.69 -8.13 24.05
CA ARG A 118 5.46 -7.44 25.32
C ARG A 118 6.45 -6.31 25.59
N ILE A 119 7.58 -6.29 24.89
CA ILE A 119 8.60 -5.25 25.02
C ILE A 119 8.18 -3.97 24.31
N PRO A 120 8.77 -2.81 24.68
CA PRO A 120 8.46 -1.54 24.04
C PRO A 120 8.74 -1.54 22.54
N VAL A 121 7.79 -1.03 21.76
CA VAL A 121 7.90 -0.87 20.29
C VAL A 121 7.64 0.57 19.90
N TYR A 122 8.59 1.19 19.20
CA TYR A 122 8.36 2.43 18.47
C TYR A 122 8.24 2.11 17.00
N SER A 123 7.01 2.08 16.51
CA SER A 123 6.71 1.79 15.09
C SER A 123 6.75 3.07 14.28
N ILE A 124 7.60 3.09 13.24
CA ILE A 124 7.84 4.29 12.43
C ILE A 124 7.65 3.96 10.97
N GLY A 125 6.56 4.46 10.41
CA GLY A 125 6.21 4.32 9.00
C GLY A 125 6.39 5.61 8.22
N VAL A 126 6.13 5.54 6.93
CA VAL A 126 6.20 6.69 6.01
C VAL A 126 5.17 6.52 4.89
N TRP A 127 4.42 7.57 4.58
CA TRP A 127 3.35 7.50 3.56
C TRP A 127 3.86 7.16 2.16
N GLY A 128 5.12 7.42 1.85
CA GLY A 128 5.71 7.12 0.55
C GLY A 128 6.03 5.64 0.30
N LYS A 129 5.77 4.75 1.26
CA LYS A 129 6.02 3.30 1.15
C LYS A 129 4.77 2.46 1.42
N ILE A 130 3.62 2.96 0.96
CA ILE A 130 2.34 2.24 1.05
C ILE A 130 2.41 0.88 0.36
N ASP A 131 3.21 0.76 -0.70
CA ASP A 131 3.37 -0.46 -1.49
C ASP A 131 4.20 -1.54 -0.78
N LEU A 132 4.69 -1.27 0.45
CA LEU A 132 5.63 -2.18 1.11
C LEU A 132 5.56 -2.15 2.64
N HIS A 133 5.87 -1.01 3.27
CA HIS A 133 6.19 -0.97 4.70
C HIS A 133 5.13 -0.31 5.58
N THR A 134 4.43 0.69 5.06
CA THR A 134 3.52 1.53 5.87
C THR A 134 2.48 0.68 6.61
N ARG A 135 1.85 -0.27 5.91
CA ARG A 135 0.89 -1.20 6.49
C ARG A 135 1.48 -1.98 7.67
N GLY A 136 2.69 -2.51 7.51
CA GLY A 136 3.36 -3.27 8.56
C GLY A 136 3.61 -2.45 9.82
N ASN A 137 3.92 -1.14 9.68
CA ASN A 137 4.09 -0.25 10.81
C ASN A 137 2.76 0.07 11.52
N LEU A 138 1.69 0.30 10.77
CA LEU A 138 0.35 0.54 11.32
C LEU A 138 -0.15 -0.71 12.07
N ASP A 139 0.01 -1.89 11.49
CA ASP A 139 -0.39 -3.16 12.09
C ASP A 139 0.43 -3.48 13.34
N ALA A 140 1.75 -3.23 13.33
CA ALA A 140 2.60 -3.43 14.50
C ALA A 140 2.13 -2.56 15.67
N PHE A 141 1.85 -1.28 15.43
CA PHE A 141 1.29 -0.40 16.46
C PHE A 141 -0.05 -0.92 17.00
N ARG A 142 -0.95 -1.34 16.12
CA ARG A 142 -2.30 -1.80 16.53
C ARG A 142 -2.25 -3.09 17.36
N LYS A 143 -1.40 -4.05 16.97
CA LYS A 143 -1.43 -5.43 17.49
C LYS A 143 -0.46 -5.71 18.63
N VAL A 144 0.69 -5.04 18.70
CA VAL A 144 1.66 -5.25 19.79
C VAL A 144 1.01 -4.98 21.14
N SER A 145 1.22 -5.88 22.12
CA SER A 145 0.63 -5.77 23.46
C SER A 145 1.50 -4.98 24.47
N GLY A 146 2.79 -4.82 24.18
CA GLY A 146 3.70 -4.01 25.01
C GLY A 146 3.49 -2.50 24.87
N PRO A 147 4.26 -1.69 25.60
CA PRO A 147 4.28 -0.23 25.41
C PRO A 147 4.60 0.11 23.97
N LYS A 148 3.80 0.99 23.37
CA LYS A 148 3.94 1.25 21.93
C LYS A 148 3.63 2.70 21.57
N LYS A 149 4.33 3.21 20.56
CA LYS A 149 4.01 4.46 19.89
C LYS A 149 4.14 4.29 18.37
N LEU A 150 3.36 5.08 17.65
CA LEU A 150 3.40 5.15 16.19
C LEU A 150 3.86 6.54 15.76
N ARG A 151 4.74 6.57 14.76
CA ARG A 151 5.03 7.77 14.00
C ARG A 151 4.93 7.46 12.51
N VAL A 152 4.24 8.32 11.74
CA VAL A 152 4.20 8.21 10.28
C VAL A 152 4.71 9.50 9.66
N SER A 153 5.82 9.39 8.93
CA SER A 153 6.52 10.52 8.32
C SER A 153 5.90 10.97 6.99
N ALA A 154 6.24 12.21 6.60
CA ALA A 154 5.65 12.89 5.45
C ALA A 154 6.26 12.50 4.09
N ALA A 155 7.38 11.79 4.05
CA ALA A 155 8.06 11.47 2.80
C ALA A 155 7.10 10.83 1.79
N ILE A 156 7.12 11.35 0.56
CA ILE A 156 6.13 11.04 -0.48
C ILE A 156 6.48 9.84 -1.36
N ASN A 157 7.71 9.34 -1.25
CA ASN A 157 8.20 8.19 -2.00
C ASN A 157 9.34 7.47 -1.25
N ALA A 158 9.73 6.30 -1.75
CA ALA A 158 10.76 5.46 -1.14
C ALA A 158 12.14 6.13 -1.03
N TRP A 159 12.51 6.99 -1.96
CA TRP A 159 13.79 7.70 -1.95
C TRP A 159 13.84 8.77 -0.87
N ALA A 160 12.80 9.59 -0.77
CA ALA A 160 12.68 10.59 0.30
C ALA A 160 12.66 9.92 1.68
N ALA A 161 11.99 8.76 1.82
CA ALA A 161 12.01 7.97 3.03
C ALA A 161 13.42 7.45 3.39
N ALA A 162 14.16 6.95 2.39
CA ALA A 162 15.52 6.48 2.60
C ALA A 162 16.45 7.63 3.04
N GLN A 163 16.29 8.83 2.47
CA GLN A 163 17.03 10.02 2.89
C GLN A 163 16.68 10.44 4.33
N GLU A 164 15.39 10.46 4.68
CA GLU A 164 14.94 10.77 6.04
C GLU A 164 15.55 9.80 7.05
N PHE A 165 15.38 8.50 6.84
CA PHE A 165 15.85 7.46 7.76
C PHE A 165 17.39 7.32 7.83
N SER A 166 18.09 7.81 6.82
CA SER A 166 19.58 7.88 6.83
C SER A 166 20.11 9.16 7.45
N SER A 167 19.26 10.14 7.76
CA SER A 167 19.70 11.43 8.27
C SER A 167 20.07 11.37 9.76
N VAL A 168 21.14 12.07 10.15
CA VAL A 168 21.52 12.24 11.56
C VAL A 168 20.36 12.82 12.36
N GLY A 169 19.64 13.79 11.78
CA GLY A 169 18.50 14.41 12.44
C GLY A 169 17.35 13.46 12.76
N PHE A 170 17.10 12.45 11.94
CA PHE A 170 16.12 11.41 12.26
C PHE A 170 16.59 10.58 13.46
N HIS A 171 17.83 10.13 13.44
CA HIS A 171 18.38 9.33 14.55
C HIS A 171 18.40 10.11 15.87
N GLU A 172 18.88 11.34 15.86
CA GLU A 172 18.98 12.16 17.07
C GLU A 172 17.63 12.58 17.66
N ARG A 173 16.69 13.00 16.78
CA ARG A 173 15.42 13.55 17.27
C ARG A 173 14.29 12.53 17.40
N VAL A 174 14.37 11.41 16.68
CA VAL A 174 13.28 10.42 16.66
C VAL A 174 13.67 9.17 17.43
N LEU A 175 14.79 8.52 17.06
CA LEU A 175 15.17 7.23 17.62
C LEU A 175 15.93 7.33 18.95
N LEU A 176 16.91 8.23 19.06
CA LEU A 176 17.77 8.31 20.23
C LEU A 176 16.98 8.59 21.53
N PRO A 177 15.97 9.47 21.57
CA PRO A 177 15.17 9.67 22.79
C PRO A 177 14.44 8.39 23.23
N PHE A 178 13.99 7.55 22.30
CA PHE A 178 13.38 6.25 22.59
C PHE A 178 14.38 5.28 23.20
N TYR A 179 15.57 5.14 22.60
CA TYR A 179 16.60 4.24 23.09
C TYR A 179 17.21 4.73 24.42
N ASP A 180 17.44 6.02 24.59
CA ASP A 180 17.91 6.59 25.84
C ASP A 180 16.92 6.36 26.99
N HIS A 181 15.62 6.42 26.69
CA HIS A 181 14.57 6.13 27.67
C HIS A 181 14.60 4.64 28.11
N TYR A 182 14.50 3.71 27.16
CA TYR A 182 14.34 2.29 27.50
C TYR A 182 15.65 1.54 27.79
N LEU A 183 16.77 1.94 27.18
CA LEU A 183 18.05 1.26 27.37
C LEU A 183 18.92 1.88 28.48
N LYS A 184 18.76 3.18 28.71
CA LYS A 184 19.59 3.92 29.67
C LYS A 184 18.81 4.48 30.86
N GLY A 185 17.50 4.34 30.89
CA GLY A 185 16.62 4.85 31.94
C GLY A 185 16.59 6.38 32.05
N LYS A 186 16.93 7.09 30.95
CA LYS A 186 16.94 8.55 30.98
C LYS A 186 15.51 9.11 30.86
N ASP A 187 15.24 10.20 31.57
CA ASP A 187 14.05 11.00 31.34
C ASP A 187 14.25 11.80 30.04
N THR A 188 13.56 11.38 28.99
CA THR A 188 13.61 12.01 27.67
C THR A 188 12.22 12.52 27.28
N ASP A 189 12.14 13.37 26.27
CA ASP A 189 10.86 13.85 25.72
C ASP A 189 10.00 12.73 25.14
N TYR A 190 10.57 11.55 24.87
CA TYR A 190 9.86 10.40 24.32
C TYR A 190 8.67 9.98 25.18
N SER A 191 8.82 9.95 26.51
CA SER A 191 7.73 9.56 27.42
C SER A 191 6.52 10.49 27.30
N LYS A 192 6.72 11.76 26.97
CA LYS A 192 5.69 12.80 26.84
C LYS A 192 5.05 12.86 25.45
N ARG A 193 5.62 12.17 24.45
CA ARG A 193 5.04 12.12 23.09
C ARG A 193 3.69 11.44 23.12
N PRO A 194 2.73 11.86 22.25
CA PRO A 194 1.46 11.18 22.09
C PRO A 194 1.66 9.74 21.60
N ALA A 195 0.64 8.91 21.75
CA ALA A 195 0.70 7.51 21.31
C ALA A 195 0.86 7.42 19.77
N VAL A 196 0.26 8.34 19.04
CA VAL A 196 0.32 8.42 17.58
C VAL A 196 0.70 9.82 17.13
N GLU A 197 1.70 9.90 16.28
CA GLU A 197 2.10 11.08 15.52
C GLU A 197 2.06 10.73 14.04
N TYR A 198 1.37 11.51 13.21
CA TYR A 198 1.36 11.31 11.77
C TYR A 198 1.34 12.63 11.02
N PHE A 199 2.09 12.71 9.93
CA PHE A 199 2.01 13.85 9.03
C PHE A 199 0.79 13.72 8.13
N LEU A 200 -0.01 14.79 8.09
CA LEU A 200 -1.12 14.90 7.16
C LEU A 200 -0.59 15.30 5.79
N ARG A 201 -0.67 14.40 4.82
CA ARG A 201 -0.28 14.71 3.43
C ARG A 201 -1.16 15.83 2.86
N GLY A 202 -0.60 16.59 1.92
CA GLY A 202 -1.24 17.79 1.37
C GLY A 202 -0.97 19.06 2.16
N THR A 203 -0.59 18.96 3.44
CA THR A 203 -0.22 20.12 4.28
C THR A 203 1.13 19.96 4.96
N ASN A 204 1.61 18.74 5.13
CA ASN A 204 2.77 18.39 5.97
C ASN A 204 2.64 18.85 7.44
N VAL A 205 1.41 19.02 7.93
CA VAL A 205 1.14 19.32 9.34
C VAL A 205 1.19 18.03 10.14
N LEU A 206 1.89 18.06 11.27
CA LEU A 206 1.91 16.97 12.22
C LEU A 206 0.57 16.91 12.97
N ARG A 207 -0.10 15.78 12.92
CA ARG A 207 -1.27 15.44 13.71
C ARG A 207 -0.89 14.47 14.81
N THR A 208 -1.65 14.50 15.90
CA THR A 208 -1.49 13.58 17.03
C THR A 208 -2.81 12.92 17.38
N ALA A 209 -2.73 11.69 17.89
CA ALA A 209 -3.89 10.93 18.36
C ALA A 209 -3.48 9.93 19.45
N ASP A 210 -4.47 9.35 20.13
CA ASP A 210 -4.25 8.29 21.12
C ASP A 210 -4.25 6.90 20.48
N GLU A 211 -4.86 6.77 19.32
CA GLU A 211 -4.98 5.49 18.58
C GLU A 211 -4.95 5.72 17.06
N TRP A 212 -4.76 4.64 16.31
CA TRP A 212 -4.85 4.60 14.86
C TRP A 212 -5.88 3.55 14.41
N PRO A 213 -6.87 3.90 13.54
CA PRO A 213 -7.19 5.27 13.08
C PRO A 213 -7.58 6.20 14.23
N PRO A 214 -7.47 7.54 14.04
CA PRO A 214 -7.89 8.51 15.07
C PRO A 214 -9.38 8.35 15.43
N LYS A 215 -9.75 8.72 16.66
CA LYS A 215 -11.17 8.77 17.07
C LYS A 215 -11.96 9.78 16.26
N GLY A 216 -13.27 9.55 16.15
CA GLY A 216 -14.17 10.48 15.45
C GLY A 216 -14.18 10.34 13.94
N ILE A 217 -13.48 9.35 13.37
CA ILE A 217 -13.56 9.06 11.94
C ILE A 217 -14.97 8.59 11.59
N ARG A 218 -15.58 9.22 10.58
CA ARG A 218 -16.83 8.81 9.96
C ARG A 218 -16.55 8.27 8.55
N HIS A 219 -17.36 7.32 8.09
CA HIS A 219 -17.18 6.72 6.77
C HIS A 219 -18.12 7.40 5.78
N GLU A 220 -17.55 8.08 4.79
CA GLU A 220 -18.31 8.67 3.70
C GLU A 220 -18.30 7.76 2.48
N ILE A 221 -19.48 7.56 1.90
CA ILE A 221 -19.68 6.72 0.73
C ILE A 221 -19.73 7.61 -0.52
N TRP A 222 -18.87 7.31 -1.49
CA TRP A 222 -18.80 7.98 -2.79
C TRP A 222 -19.15 6.97 -3.88
N HIS A 223 -20.34 7.07 -4.43
CA HIS A 223 -20.87 6.14 -5.43
C HIS A 223 -20.23 6.36 -6.80
N LEU A 224 -19.99 5.27 -7.53
CA LEU A 224 -19.55 5.30 -8.91
C LEU A 224 -20.75 5.53 -9.85
N HIS A 225 -20.58 6.45 -10.79
CA HIS A 225 -21.58 6.78 -11.81
C HIS A 225 -20.97 6.68 -13.21
N GLY A 226 -21.75 6.19 -14.19
CA GLY A 226 -21.33 6.10 -15.58
C GLY A 226 -21.35 7.43 -16.33
N GLY A 227 -21.97 8.48 -15.78
CA GLY A 227 -21.97 9.81 -16.38
C GLY A 227 -20.58 10.43 -16.34
N ALA A 228 -20.16 11.03 -17.47
CA ALA A 228 -18.85 11.65 -17.60
C ALA A 228 -18.66 12.78 -16.56
N SER A 229 -17.49 12.79 -15.90
CA SER A 229 -17.13 13.89 -15.02
C SER A 229 -16.82 15.19 -15.78
N GLY A 230 -16.48 15.08 -17.06
CA GLY A 230 -16.05 16.18 -17.93
C GLY A 230 -14.72 16.81 -17.51
N SER A 231 -14.00 16.14 -16.60
CA SER A 231 -12.77 16.69 -16.03
C SER A 231 -11.49 16.13 -16.65
N VAL A 232 -11.56 15.00 -17.34
CA VAL A 232 -10.42 14.38 -18.02
C VAL A 232 -10.77 13.96 -19.45
N THR A 233 -9.79 13.99 -20.34
CA THR A 233 -9.91 13.35 -21.64
C THR A 233 -9.57 11.87 -21.45
N SER A 234 -10.59 11.03 -21.43
CA SER A 234 -10.48 9.58 -21.27
C SER A 234 -11.58 8.89 -22.05
N LEU A 235 -11.35 7.67 -22.52
CA LEU A 235 -12.37 6.83 -23.13
C LEU A 235 -13.43 6.37 -22.10
N ASN A 236 -13.10 6.40 -20.82
CA ASN A 236 -13.90 5.88 -19.73
C ASN A 236 -13.93 6.88 -18.56
N ASP A 237 -14.34 8.12 -18.82
CA ASP A 237 -14.48 9.16 -17.80
C ASP A 237 -15.83 9.01 -17.08
N GLY A 238 -15.84 8.45 -15.87
CA GLY A 238 -16.99 8.37 -14.98
C GLY A 238 -16.96 9.44 -13.88
N SER A 239 -18.00 9.50 -13.08
CA SER A 239 -18.06 10.43 -11.94
C SER A 239 -18.22 9.74 -10.59
N LEU A 240 -17.81 10.44 -9.51
CA LEU A 240 -18.00 10.06 -8.11
C LEU A 240 -18.95 11.05 -7.44
N SER A 241 -19.91 10.54 -6.67
CA SER A 241 -20.85 11.37 -5.92
C SER A 241 -21.25 10.72 -4.60
N PRO A 242 -21.48 11.51 -3.54
CA PRO A 242 -22.12 11.01 -2.32
C PRO A 242 -23.56 10.52 -2.55
N SER A 243 -24.24 11.05 -3.58
CA SER A 243 -25.59 10.62 -3.93
C SER A 243 -25.54 9.33 -4.74
N PRO A 244 -26.35 8.31 -4.42
CA PRO A 244 -26.39 7.06 -5.18
C PRO A 244 -26.96 7.29 -6.59
N PRO A 245 -26.48 6.54 -7.59
CA PRO A 245 -27.03 6.61 -8.95
C PRO A 245 -28.47 6.09 -8.98
N GLN A 246 -29.31 6.72 -9.83
CA GLN A 246 -30.71 6.37 -9.96
C GLN A 246 -30.96 5.21 -10.95
N ASN A 247 -30.03 5.00 -11.87
CA ASN A 247 -30.11 3.98 -12.92
C ASN A 247 -28.88 3.07 -12.89
N ASP A 248 -29.08 1.83 -13.27
CA ASP A 248 -27.99 0.90 -13.50
C ASP A 248 -27.21 1.27 -14.77
N GLY A 249 -25.91 0.99 -14.70
CA GLY A 249 -24.98 1.22 -15.79
C GLY A 249 -23.73 0.38 -15.64
N ALA A 250 -22.89 0.43 -16.67
CA ALA A 250 -21.64 -0.28 -16.66
C ALA A 250 -20.60 0.46 -17.52
N THR A 251 -19.33 0.31 -17.15
CA THR A 251 -18.19 0.83 -17.89
C THR A 251 -17.16 -0.28 -18.03
N SER A 252 -16.63 -0.46 -19.23
CA SER A 252 -15.76 -1.60 -19.54
C SER A 252 -14.37 -1.14 -20.01
N TYR A 253 -13.38 -1.98 -19.77
CA TYR A 253 -12.04 -1.89 -20.36
C TYR A 253 -11.55 -3.27 -20.79
N THR A 254 -10.57 -3.30 -21.68
CA THR A 254 -9.95 -4.55 -22.13
C THR A 254 -8.60 -4.75 -21.45
N TYR A 255 -8.38 -5.91 -20.87
CA TYR A 255 -7.11 -6.33 -20.32
C TYR A 255 -6.19 -6.89 -21.43
N PRO A 256 -4.93 -6.55 -21.48
CA PRO A 256 -4.32 -5.39 -20.87
C PRO A 256 -4.75 -4.12 -21.60
N VAL A 257 -4.68 -2.97 -20.94
CA VAL A 257 -4.84 -1.69 -21.65
C VAL A 257 -3.66 -1.55 -22.63
N PRO A 258 -3.88 -1.53 -23.96
CA PRO A 258 -2.79 -1.64 -24.93
C PRO A 258 -1.74 -0.54 -24.82
N GLY A 259 -2.13 0.70 -24.53
CA GLY A 259 -1.22 1.81 -24.32
C GLY A 259 -0.34 1.67 -23.06
N TRP A 260 -0.69 0.75 -22.18
CA TRP A 260 -0.02 0.48 -20.93
C TRP A 260 1.10 -0.57 -21.09
N VAL A 261 0.83 -1.62 -21.85
CA VAL A 261 1.77 -2.72 -22.12
C VAL A 261 2.90 -2.25 -23.05
N THR A 262 2.58 -1.44 -24.05
CA THR A 262 3.57 -0.87 -24.97
C THR A 262 4.41 0.24 -24.34
N GLY A 263 3.95 0.83 -23.22
CA GLY A 263 4.69 1.85 -22.45
C GLY A 263 5.80 1.33 -21.55
N VAL A 264 6.03 0.03 -21.51
CA VAL A 264 7.03 -0.59 -20.60
C VAL A 264 8.45 -0.18 -20.91
N VAL A 265 8.74 0.35 -22.09
CA VAL A 265 10.11 0.70 -22.54
C VAL A 265 10.42 2.19 -22.35
N GLY A 266 9.54 2.98 -21.78
CA GLY A 266 9.74 4.43 -21.61
C GLY A 266 9.33 4.91 -20.21
N PHE A 267 9.98 5.97 -19.76
CA PHE A 267 9.55 6.69 -18.57
C PHE A 267 8.27 7.47 -18.88
N GLY A 268 7.13 6.83 -18.63
CA GLY A 268 5.82 7.43 -18.81
C GLY A 268 4.88 6.58 -19.67
N PRO A 269 3.59 6.91 -19.72
CA PRO A 269 2.64 6.27 -20.59
C PRO A 269 3.03 6.59 -22.05
N ALA A 270 3.81 5.69 -22.67
CA ALA A 270 4.16 5.81 -24.06
C ALA A 270 2.97 5.30 -24.88
N GLY A 271 2.50 6.10 -25.81
CA GLY A 271 1.65 5.64 -26.88
C GLY A 271 2.37 4.59 -27.74
N PRO A 272 1.68 3.98 -28.72
CA PRO A 272 2.24 2.94 -29.58
C PRO A 272 3.54 3.30 -30.30
N ALA A 273 3.85 4.59 -30.40
CA ALA A 273 5.06 5.13 -31.02
C ALA A 273 6.10 5.60 -30.01
N GLY A 274 5.97 5.28 -28.71
CA GLY A 274 6.91 5.71 -27.68
C GLY A 274 6.68 7.12 -27.14
N GLY A 275 5.62 7.81 -27.54
CA GLY A 275 5.21 9.11 -26.99
C GLY A 275 4.17 8.99 -25.88
N PHE A 276 3.81 10.11 -25.28
CA PHE A 276 2.70 10.13 -24.30
C PHE A 276 1.38 9.84 -25.02
N ASP A 277 0.61 8.87 -24.50
CA ASP A 277 -0.78 8.70 -24.93
C ASP A 277 -1.62 9.81 -24.26
N PRO A 278 -2.17 10.75 -25.03
CA PRO A 278 -3.00 11.83 -24.49
C PRO A 278 -4.35 11.33 -23.94
N VAL A 279 -4.74 10.12 -24.33
CA VAL A 279 -5.99 9.49 -23.90
C VAL A 279 -5.68 8.50 -22.79
N ARG A 280 -6.15 8.78 -21.58
CA ARG A 280 -6.06 7.82 -20.49
C ARG A 280 -7.00 6.64 -20.77
N ARG A 281 -6.40 5.46 -20.88
CA ARG A 281 -7.14 4.22 -21.17
C ARG A 281 -7.48 3.44 -19.90
N VAL A 282 -7.47 4.09 -18.75
CA VAL A 282 -7.91 3.57 -17.47
C VAL A 282 -9.33 4.03 -17.18
N LEU A 283 -10.10 3.29 -16.43
CA LEU A 283 -11.37 3.79 -15.91
C LEU A 283 -11.09 4.86 -14.87
N THR A 284 -11.65 6.04 -15.06
CA THR A 284 -11.59 7.12 -14.07
C THR A 284 -12.99 7.42 -13.57
N PHE A 285 -13.09 7.62 -12.26
CA PHE A 285 -14.29 8.13 -11.62
C PHE A 285 -13.89 9.34 -10.80
N THR A 286 -14.38 10.52 -11.17
CA THR A 286 -13.88 11.78 -10.60
C THR A 286 -15.03 12.58 -10.00
N SER A 287 -14.87 13.09 -8.77
CA SER A 287 -15.88 13.91 -8.11
C SER A 287 -16.06 15.27 -8.77
N ALA A 288 -17.15 15.98 -8.44
CA ALA A 288 -17.19 17.44 -8.58
C ALA A 288 -16.04 18.08 -7.78
N PRO A 289 -15.66 19.36 -8.06
CA PRO A 289 -14.73 20.07 -7.21
C PRO A 289 -15.25 20.11 -5.77
N LEU A 290 -14.38 19.83 -4.80
CA LEU A 290 -14.74 19.86 -3.39
C LEU A 290 -15.11 21.27 -2.97
N GLU A 291 -16.20 21.41 -2.23
CA GLU A 291 -16.69 22.71 -1.72
C GLU A 291 -15.90 23.18 -0.48
N SER A 292 -15.27 22.24 0.22
CA SER A 292 -14.41 22.48 1.38
C SER A 292 -13.23 21.51 1.38
N ASP A 293 -12.22 21.79 2.21
CA ASP A 293 -11.15 20.82 2.48
C ASP A 293 -11.75 19.53 3.07
N LEU A 294 -11.25 18.36 2.65
CA LEU A 294 -11.68 17.04 3.12
C LEU A 294 -10.46 16.31 3.68
N GLU A 295 -10.40 16.17 5.01
CA GLU A 295 -9.34 15.39 5.68
C GLU A 295 -9.78 13.94 5.83
N ILE A 296 -8.93 13.00 5.39
CA ILE A 296 -9.09 11.57 5.62
C ILE A 296 -7.96 11.05 6.49
N ALA A 297 -8.26 10.07 7.38
CA ALA A 297 -7.24 9.41 8.20
C ALA A 297 -7.69 7.99 8.58
N GLY A 298 -7.16 6.97 7.90
CA GLY A 298 -7.50 5.58 8.21
C GLY A 298 -7.56 4.67 6.99
N PRO A 299 -8.14 3.47 7.15
CA PRO A 299 -8.34 2.50 6.08
C PRO A 299 -9.38 2.98 5.07
N ILE A 300 -9.10 2.71 3.79
CA ILE A 300 -9.95 3.08 2.67
C ILE A 300 -10.43 1.81 1.99
N LYS A 301 -11.68 1.78 1.53
CA LYS A 301 -12.26 0.60 0.88
C LYS A 301 -12.97 0.96 -0.42
N LEU A 302 -12.76 0.14 -1.44
CA LEU A 302 -13.62 0.11 -2.63
C LEU A 302 -14.52 -1.13 -2.55
N MET A 303 -15.81 -0.91 -2.58
CA MET A 303 -16.81 -1.95 -2.86
C MET A 303 -17.08 -1.93 -4.36
N LEU A 304 -16.69 -2.98 -5.05
CA LEU A 304 -16.73 -3.05 -6.51
C LEU A 304 -17.62 -4.20 -6.95
N HIS A 305 -18.57 -3.94 -7.88
CA HIS A 305 -19.31 -4.96 -8.60
C HIS A 305 -18.76 -5.04 -10.01
N ALA A 306 -18.23 -6.20 -10.37
CA ALA A 306 -17.59 -6.37 -11.68
C ALA A 306 -17.81 -7.76 -12.25
N SER A 307 -17.73 -7.85 -13.58
CA SER A 307 -17.70 -9.09 -14.33
C SER A 307 -16.53 -9.07 -15.31
N SER A 308 -16.07 -10.26 -15.74
CA SER A 308 -15.03 -10.40 -16.75
C SER A 308 -15.45 -11.41 -17.80
N THR A 309 -14.94 -11.28 -19.02
CA THR A 309 -15.07 -12.32 -20.03
C THR A 309 -14.13 -13.51 -19.82
N ARG A 310 -13.28 -13.44 -18.79
CA ARG A 310 -12.31 -14.48 -18.41
C ARG A 310 -12.68 -15.11 -17.07
N SER A 311 -12.05 -16.23 -16.75
CA SER A 311 -12.22 -16.93 -15.48
C SER A 311 -11.42 -16.29 -14.34
N ASP A 312 -10.59 -15.30 -14.61
CA ASP A 312 -9.86 -14.50 -13.63
C ASP A 312 -9.44 -13.16 -14.23
N THR A 313 -9.26 -12.15 -13.36
CA THR A 313 -8.72 -10.83 -13.72
C THR A 313 -8.10 -10.15 -12.51
N ASP A 314 -7.37 -9.06 -12.73
CA ASP A 314 -6.70 -8.29 -11.69
C ASP A 314 -7.26 -6.86 -11.63
N PHE A 315 -7.58 -6.40 -10.42
CA PHE A 315 -8.00 -5.02 -10.17
C PHE A 315 -6.88 -4.26 -9.45
N PHE A 316 -6.41 -3.20 -10.08
CA PHE A 316 -5.50 -2.21 -9.54
C PHE A 316 -6.28 -0.94 -9.31
N VAL A 317 -6.36 -0.51 -8.08
CA VAL A 317 -7.15 0.65 -7.68
C VAL A 317 -6.23 1.74 -7.19
N LYS A 318 -6.41 2.96 -7.70
CA LYS A 318 -5.62 4.12 -7.29
C LYS A 318 -6.55 5.25 -6.87
N LEU A 319 -6.34 5.72 -5.64
CA LEU A 319 -6.95 6.96 -5.16
C LEU A 319 -5.98 8.10 -5.42
N ALA A 320 -6.46 9.15 -6.06
CA ALA A 320 -5.68 10.34 -6.38
C ALA A 320 -6.43 11.63 -6.04
N GLU A 321 -5.68 12.69 -5.80
CA GLU A 321 -6.19 14.06 -5.79
C GLU A 321 -5.94 14.68 -7.16
N GLN A 322 -7.00 15.11 -7.83
CA GLN A 322 -6.92 15.80 -9.12
C GLN A 322 -6.98 17.32 -8.90
N PHE A 323 -6.03 18.02 -9.50
CA PHE A 323 -5.92 19.47 -9.41
C PHE A 323 -6.83 20.19 -10.42
N PRO A 324 -7.18 21.47 -10.17
CA PRO A 324 -7.84 22.29 -11.16
C PRO A 324 -7.02 22.41 -12.44
N GLN A 325 -7.69 22.38 -13.58
CA GLN A 325 -7.07 22.57 -14.89
C GLN A 325 -7.14 24.01 -15.31
N SER A 326 -6.03 24.58 -15.79
CA SER A 326 -6.04 25.91 -16.37
C SER A 326 -6.85 25.95 -17.68
N PRO A 327 -7.50 27.10 -18.03
CA PRO A 327 -8.16 27.24 -19.32
C PRO A 327 -7.19 27.02 -20.50
N GLU A 328 -5.94 27.40 -20.35
CA GLU A 328 -4.90 27.24 -21.38
C GLU A 328 -4.58 25.76 -21.61
N ASP A 329 -4.38 24.97 -20.54
CA ASP A 329 -4.13 23.54 -20.66
C ASP A 329 -5.33 22.80 -21.26
N ARG A 330 -6.55 23.21 -20.87
CA ARG A 330 -7.78 22.65 -21.45
C ARG A 330 -7.87 22.94 -22.95
N ALA A 331 -7.54 24.16 -23.38
CA ALA A 331 -7.52 24.52 -24.80
C ALA A 331 -6.48 23.72 -25.59
N LYS A 332 -5.40 23.30 -24.96
CA LYS A 332 -4.37 22.42 -25.54
C LYS A 332 -4.74 20.93 -25.49
N GLY A 333 -5.89 20.56 -24.91
CA GLY A 333 -6.31 19.17 -24.74
C GLY A 333 -5.50 18.38 -23.72
N LEU A 334 -4.75 19.06 -22.82
CA LEU A 334 -4.01 18.42 -21.77
C LEU A 334 -4.93 17.95 -20.65
N ASN A 335 -4.62 16.82 -20.04
CA ASN A 335 -5.33 16.37 -18.86
C ASN A 335 -4.88 17.17 -17.61
N PRO A 336 -5.77 17.37 -16.60
CA PRO A 336 -5.39 18.00 -15.34
C PRO A 336 -4.32 17.17 -14.62
N GLY A 337 -3.42 17.83 -13.90
CA GLY A 337 -2.47 17.18 -13.01
C GLY A 337 -3.19 16.43 -11.89
N SER A 338 -2.58 15.36 -11.40
CA SER A 338 -3.08 14.62 -10.25
C SER A 338 -1.92 14.08 -9.41
N GLN A 339 -2.19 13.88 -8.12
CA GLN A 339 -1.25 13.26 -7.19
C GLN A 339 -1.83 11.93 -6.71
N LEU A 340 -1.07 10.86 -6.86
CA LEU A 340 -1.42 9.56 -6.26
C LEU A 340 -1.41 9.68 -4.73
N ILE A 341 -2.48 9.23 -4.09
CA ILE A 341 -2.66 9.23 -2.64
C ILE A 341 -2.44 7.83 -2.09
N SER A 342 -3.18 6.85 -2.60
CA SER A 342 -3.08 5.47 -2.13
C SER A 342 -3.45 4.48 -3.21
N LYS A 343 -3.18 3.19 -2.96
CA LYS A 343 -3.40 2.06 -3.88
C LYS A 343 -4.08 0.89 -3.18
N GLY A 344 -4.74 0.07 -3.97
CA GLY A 344 -5.27 -1.23 -3.55
C GLY A 344 -5.21 -2.23 -4.71
N TRP A 345 -5.17 -3.50 -4.38
CA TRP A 345 -5.05 -4.59 -5.35
C TRP A 345 -5.97 -5.74 -4.98
N LEU A 346 -6.53 -6.39 -5.98
CA LEU A 346 -7.22 -7.66 -5.79
C LEU A 346 -7.28 -8.46 -7.08
N ARG A 347 -6.83 -9.70 -7.04
CA ARG A 347 -7.13 -10.71 -8.06
C ARG A 347 -8.53 -11.27 -7.83
N ALA A 348 -9.33 -11.37 -8.86
CA ALA A 348 -10.73 -11.78 -8.76
C ALA A 348 -10.90 -13.17 -8.13
N SER A 349 -10.02 -14.12 -8.47
CA SER A 349 -10.02 -15.45 -7.86
C SER A 349 -9.67 -15.45 -6.36
N HIS A 350 -9.00 -14.42 -5.86
CA HIS A 350 -8.60 -14.28 -4.46
C HIS A 350 -9.60 -13.48 -3.61
N ARG A 351 -10.86 -13.31 -4.07
CA ARG A 351 -11.91 -12.51 -3.43
C ARG A 351 -12.39 -13.02 -2.07
N ALA A 352 -12.11 -14.28 -1.74
CA ALA A 352 -12.59 -14.88 -0.50
C ALA A 352 -12.05 -14.16 0.74
N LEU A 353 -12.96 -13.70 1.59
CA LEU A 353 -12.65 -13.03 2.85
C LEU A 353 -12.49 -14.04 3.99
N ASP A 354 -11.61 -13.73 4.92
CA ASP A 354 -11.61 -14.33 6.25
C ASP A 354 -12.50 -13.45 7.17
N PRO A 355 -13.70 -13.91 7.54
CA PRO A 355 -14.64 -13.10 8.33
C PRO A 355 -14.16 -12.84 9.75
N ALA A 356 -13.30 -13.68 10.31
CA ALA A 356 -12.75 -13.49 11.65
C ALA A 356 -11.71 -12.37 11.72
N ARG A 357 -11.08 -12.07 10.59
CA ARG A 357 -10.02 -11.05 10.47
C ARG A 357 -10.47 -9.79 9.74
N SER A 358 -11.55 -9.86 8.99
CA SER A 358 -12.11 -8.71 8.28
C SER A 358 -12.88 -7.79 9.21
N THR A 359 -12.81 -6.49 8.94
CA THR A 359 -13.67 -5.47 9.54
C THR A 359 -14.55 -4.81 8.49
N GLY A 360 -15.46 -3.94 8.88
CA GLY A 360 -16.28 -3.20 7.93
C GLY A 360 -15.47 -2.39 6.91
N MET A 361 -14.26 -1.95 7.27
CA MET A 361 -13.40 -1.13 6.41
C MET A 361 -12.14 -1.84 5.91
N GLU A 362 -11.73 -2.89 6.55
CA GLU A 362 -10.50 -3.62 6.21
C GLU A 362 -10.85 -5.06 5.83
N PRO A 363 -11.10 -5.33 4.54
CA PRO A 363 -11.30 -6.69 4.06
C PRO A 363 -9.99 -7.47 4.17
N TYR A 364 -10.02 -8.60 4.86
CA TYR A 364 -8.89 -9.49 4.96
C TYR A 364 -9.11 -10.72 4.08
N HIS A 365 -8.44 -10.77 2.94
CA HIS A 365 -8.53 -11.90 2.01
C HIS A 365 -7.65 -13.06 2.50
N SER A 366 -8.19 -14.28 2.49
CA SER A 366 -7.47 -15.47 2.94
C SER A 366 -6.26 -15.80 2.06
N HIS A 367 -6.41 -15.62 0.75
CA HIS A 367 -5.46 -16.00 -0.30
C HIS A 367 -5.03 -17.48 -0.29
N ALA A 368 -5.69 -18.31 0.50
CA ALA A 368 -5.30 -19.72 0.66
C ALA A 368 -5.84 -20.62 -0.46
N SER A 369 -7.04 -20.32 -0.93
CA SER A 369 -7.75 -21.14 -1.92
C SER A 369 -8.40 -20.24 -2.97
N PRO A 370 -7.69 -19.85 -4.02
CA PRO A 370 -8.25 -19.03 -5.09
C PRO A 370 -9.39 -19.77 -5.82
N GLU A 371 -10.50 -19.08 -6.08
CA GLU A 371 -11.64 -19.61 -6.80
C GLU A 371 -11.88 -18.81 -8.07
N PRO A 372 -11.78 -19.40 -9.27
CA PRO A 372 -12.10 -18.72 -10.51
C PRO A 372 -13.49 -18.07 -10.50
N ILE A 373 -13.66 -17.03 -11.27
CA ILE A 373 -14.98 -16.44 -11.53
C ILE A 373 -15.59 -17.06 -12.78
N ALA A 374 -16.92 -17.10 -12.85
CA ALA A 374 -17.61 -17.51 -14.08
C ALA A 374 -17.63 -16.33 -15.08
N PRO A 375 -17.18 -16.52 -16.32
CA PRO A 375 -17.20 -15.49 -17.34
C PRO A 375 -18.59 -14.87 -17.51
N GLY A 376 -18.65 -13.54 -17.53
CA GLY A 376 -19.90 -12.78 -17.67
C GLY A 376 -20.75 -12.65 -16.41
N GLN A 377 -20.48 -13.42 -15.36
CA GLN A 377 -21.17 -13.27 -14.08
C GLN A 377 -20.62 -12.08 -13.28
N THR A 378 -21.52 -11.29 -12.70
CA THR A 378 -21.15 -10.19 -11.82
C THR A 378 -20.89 -10.68 -10.40
N TYR A 379 -19.75 -10.27 -9.86
CA TYR A 379 -19.34 -10.55 -8.48
C TYR A 379 -19.14 -9.24 -7.71
N LYS A 380 -19.31 -9.30 -6.39
CA LYS A 380 -18.91 -8.26 -5.46
C LYS A 380 -17.47 -8.50 -5.02
N PHE A 381 -16.65 -7.46 -5.10
CA PHE A 381 -15.28 -7.44 -4.59
C PHE A 381 -15.15 -6.36 -3.53
N GLU A 382 -14.57 -6.70 -2.39
CA GLU A 382 -14.22 -5.73 -1.36
C GLU A 382 -12.72 -5.50 -1.40
N ILE A 383 -12.29 -4.38 -1.95
CA ILE A 383 -10.87 -4.08 -2.19
C ILE A 383 -10.38 -3.10 -1.12
N GLY A 384 -9.48 -3.57 -0.25
CA GLY A 384 -8.76 -2.68 0.66
C GLY A 384 -7.79 -1.79 -0.11
N ILE A 385 -7.89 -0.49 0.11
CA ILE A 385 -6.92 0.50 -0.35
C ILE A 385 -6.05 0.84 0.86
N GLU A 386 -4.74 0.91 0.69
CA GLU A 386 -3.79 1.11 1.79
C GLU A 386 -4.14 2.35 2.63
N PRO A 387 -4.09 2.22 3.98
CA PRO A 387 -4.46 3.31 4.88
C PRO A 387 -3.64 4.58 4.65
N MET A 388 -4.29 5.73 4.78
CA MET A 388 -3.65 7.02 4.52
C MET A 388 -4.20 8.12 5.41
N ALA A 389 -3.37 9.15 5.69
CA ALA A 389 -3.81 10.45 6.17
C ALA A 389 -3.51 11.50 5.11
N HIS A 390 -4.56 12.14 4.59
CA HIS A 390 -4.45 13.13 3.50
C HIS A 390 -5.52 14.21 3.61
N LEU A 391 -5.16 15.44 3.22
CA LEU A 391 -6.09 16.54 3.08
C LEU A 391 -6.30 16.86 1.60
N PHE A 392 -7.46 16.48 1.07
CA PHE A 392 -7.93 16.97 -0.22
C PHE A 392 -8.33 18.42 -0.09
N LYS A 393 -7.77 19.28 -0.93
CA LYS A 393 -8.03 20.72 -0.86
C LYS A 393 -9.34 21.10 -1.55
N LYS A 394 -10.02 22.12 -1.00
CA LYS A 394 -11.13 22.80 -1.66
C LYS A 394 -10.78 23.16 -3.11
N GLY A 395 -11.69 22.87 -4.03
CA GLY A 395 -11.52 23.09 -5.46
C GLY A 395 -10.82 21.94 -6.19
N ASN A 396 -10.09 21.07 -5.48
CA ASN A 396 -9.56 19.82 -6.04
C ASN A 396 -10.66 18.76 -6.10
N ARG A 397 -10.37 17.62 -6.70
CA ARG A 397 -11.34 16.52 -6.89
C ARG A 397 -10.76 15.21 -6.34
N ILE A 398 -11.63 14.38 -5.79
CA ILE A 398 -11.33 12.98 -5.50
C ILE A 398 -11.39 12.24 -6.83
N ARG A 399 -10.36 11.45 -7.11
CA ARG A 399 -10.28 10.64 -8.32
C ARG A 399 -9.94 9.21 -7.98
N LEU A 400 -10.78 8.30 -8.42
CA LEU A 400 -10.54 6.87 -8.39
C LEU A 400 -10.16 6.41 -9.80
N GLU A 401 -9.08 5.66 -9.90
CA GLU A 401 -8.68 4.97 -11.13
C GLU A 401 -8.79 3.46 -10.90
N ILE A 402 -9.39 2.76 -11.86
CA ILE A 402 -9.45 1.30 -11.90
C ILE A 402 -8.78 0.85 -13.17
N VAL A 403 -7.84 -0.07 -13.05
CA VAL A 403 -7.01 -0.57 -14.13
C VAL A 403 -6.61 -2.01 -13.83
N ASN A 404 -6.05 -2.71 -14.80
CA ASN A 404 -5.63 -4.10 -14.68
C ASN A 404 -4.11 -4.31 -14.73
N GLY A 405 -3.34 -3.30 -14.37
CA GLY A 405 -1.88 -3.36 -14.33
C GLY A 405 -1.24 -2.10 -13.76
N ASP A 406 0.06 -2.15 -13.60
CA ASP A 406 0.85 -1.06 -13.06
C ASP A 406 1.10 0.05 -14.08
N SER A 407 1.44 1.22 -13.58
CA SER A 407 1.84 2.38 -14.37
C SER A 407 3.32 2.67 -14.22
N PRO A 408 4.09 2.73 -15.30
CA PRO A 408 5.48 3.18 -15.22
C PRO A 408 5.65 4.55 -14.57
N ALA A 409 4.62 5.40 -14.61
CA ALA A 409 4.64 6.73 -14.01
C ALA A 409 4.41 6.71 -12.49
N THR A 410 3.69 5.73 -11.95
CA THR A 410 3.31 5.69 -10.53
C THR A 410 3.81 4.44 -9.80
N ASP A 411 4.28 3.42 -10.52
CA ASP A 411 4.65 2.11 -9.97
C ASP A 411 6.07 1.68 -10.40
N VAL A 412 7.00 2.64 -10.50
CA VAL A 412 8.33 2.48 -11.14
C VAL A 412 9.13 1.27 -10.67
N ILE A 413 8.95 0.81 -9.43
CA ILE A 413 9.73 -0.27 -8.82
C ILE A 413 8.82 -1.41 -8.37
N TRP A 414 7.62 -1.10 -7.92
CA TRP A 414 6.68 -2.05 -7.32
C TRP A 414 5.68 -2.53 -8.37
N THR A 415 6.19 -3.28 -9.35
CA THR A 415 5.41 -3.79 -10.47
C THR A 415 4.97 -5.22 -10.23
N HIS A 416 3.88 -5.60 -10.90
CA HIS A 416 3.32 -6.93 -10.87
C HIS A 416 3.46 -7.62 -12.22
N LEU A 417 3.49 -8.94 -12.20
CA LEU A 417 3.62 -9.74 -13.40
C LEU A 417 2.37 -9.65 -14.27
N TYR A 418 2.58 -9.29 -15.52
CA TYR A 418 1.56 -9.39 -16.57
C TYR A 418 1.25 -10.86 -16.89
N GLN A 419 -0.03 -11.19 -16.99
CA GLN A 419 -0.50 -12.54 -17.27
C GLN A 419 -1.36 -12.60 -18.52
N PRO A 420 -0.87 -13.20 -19.64
CA PRO A 420 -1.55 -13.25 -20.91
C PRO A 420 -2.89 -14.02 -20.91
N ASP A 421 -3.06 -14.98 -20.00
CA ASP A 421 -4.30 -15.74 -19.84
C ASP A 421 -5.50 -14.90 -19.39
N LYS A 422 -5.24 -13.70 -18.87
CA LYS A 422 -6.26 -12.74 -18.43
C LYS A 422 -6.72 -11.75 -19.53
N ILE A 423 -6.20 -11.86 -20.76
CA ILE A 423 -6.61 -10.99 -21.87
C ILE A 423 -8.11 -11.15 -22.12
N GLY A 424 -8.87 -10.11 -21.82
CA GLY A 424 -10.32 -10.11 -21.91
C GLY A 424 -10.90 -8.73 -21.59
N THR A 425 -12.21 -8.66 -21.44
CA THR A 425 -12.92 -7.42 -21.10
C THR A 425 -13.46 -7.54 -19.68
N ASP A 426 -13.12 -6.55 -18.85
CA ASP A 426 -13.69 -6.38 -17.52
C ASP A 426 -14.74 -5.28 -17.57
N THR A 427 -15.87 -5.50 -16.90
CA THR A 427 -16.99 -4.58 -16.83
C THR A 427 -17.25 -4.21 -15.38
N ILE A 428 -17.16 -2.93 -15.07
CA ILE A 428 -17.49 -2.36 -13.76
C ILE A 428 -18.93 -1.92 -13.79
N HIS A 429 -19.75 -2.49 -12.91
CA HIS A 429 -21.17 -2.18 -12.77
C HIS A 429 -21.37 -1.12 -11.69
N HIS A 430 -22.36 -0.25 -11.91
CA HIS A 430 -22.75 0.81 -10.98
C HIS A 430 -24.26 1.06 -11.10
N GLY A 431 -24.88 1.48 -10.01
CA GLY A 431 -26.34 1.70 -9.98
C GLY A 431 -27.01 1.01 -8.80
N PRO A 432 -28.34 1.08 -8.71
CA PRO A 432 -29.09 0.48 -7.61
C PRO A 432 -28.89 -1.02 -7.47
N GLN A 433 -28.80 -1.76 -8.58
CA GLN A 433 -28.62 -3.22 -8.57
C GLN A 433 -27.18 -3.60 -8.15
N TYR A 434 -26.20 -2.81 -8.55
CA TYR A 434 -24.77 -3.06 -8.30
C TYR A 434 -24.08 -1.80 -7.75
N PRO A 435 -24.30 -1.49 -6.46
CA PRO A 435 -23.86 -0.22 -5.86
C PRO A 435 -22.35 -0.20 -5.61
N SER A 436 -21.55 -0.05 -6.66
CA SER A 436 -20.12 0.17 -6.53
C SER A 436 -19.82 1.52 -5.89
N ALA A 437 -18.95 1.56 -4.90
CA ALA A 437 -18.66 2.76 -4.12
C ALA A 437 -17.28 2.75 -3.48
N LEU A 438 -16.64 3.91 -3.48
CA LEU A 438 -15.45 4.22 -2.67
C LEU A 438 -15.90 4.67 -1.29
N ILE A 439 -15.29 4.14 -0.23
CA ILE A 439 -15.58 4.49 1.16
C ILE A 439 -14.34 5.13 1.77
N LEU A 440 -14.47 6.37 2.21
CA LEU A 440 -13.39 7.18 2.75
C LEU A 440 -13.52 7.37 4.27
N PRO A 441 -12.42 7.27 5.03
CA PRO A 441 -12.36 7.53 6.47
C PRO A 441 -12.19 9.03 6.72
N VAL A 442 -13.27 9.78 6.78
CA VAL A 442 -13.25 11.25 6.92
C VAL A 442 -13.10 11.65 8.38
N ALA A 443 -12.13 12.51 8.66
CA ALA A 443 -11.96 13.13 9.98
C ALA A 443 -13.07 14.15 10.26
N GLY A 444 -13.56 14.14 11.50
CA GLY A 444 -14.61 15.05 11.97
C GLY A 444 -14.12 16.47 12.24
#